data_b836465308e86a2d306c4a23fb026629
#
_entry.id   b836465308e86a2d306c4a23fb026629
#
_cell.length_a   1.000
_cell.length_b   1.000
_cell.length_c   1.000
_cell.angle_alpha   90.00
_cell.angle_beta   90.00
_cell.angle_gamma   90.00
#
_symmetry.space_group_name_H-M   'P 1'
#
loop_
_entity.id
_entity.type
_entity.pdbx_description
1 polymer ?
#
loop_
_entity_poly.entity_id
_entity_poly.type
_entity_poly.pdbx_seq_one_letter_code
_entity_poly.pdbx_strand_id
1 'polypeptide(L)'
;MKQAVLSLSGGMDSSTLLLHLLANDYKVTALSFDYGQKHRIELTRACELVDYLNENNQNITHQIIKLDGLMELLNSNLVEGGDEVPEGHYEEENMKDTVVPNRNKMFSSIIQAVALSIANEKDCKVEIAMGIHAGDHSIYPDCRQEFRDADYEAFLEGNWDGDKVTYITPYLKTDKYGILKDGEKCCEYLGIDFDEVYKKTNTSYKPIWHPWEGYMEGEHKVFAAFHKCYSDYKSASSVERVEAFLKLGRPDPVEYANEEGPVSWGVVKKHVEKLLKEYSK
;
A
#
# COMPACT_ATOMS: atom_id res chain seq x y z
N MET A 1 10.48 -23.61 5.64
CA MET A 1 9.71 -22.37 5.81
C MET A 1 9.57 -21.75 4.44
N LYS A 2 8.35 -21.41 4.02
CA LYS A 2 8.06 -20.75 2.75
C LYS A 2 8.74 -19.38 2.72
N GLN A 3 9.21 -18.94 1.57
CA GLN A 3 9.85 -17.63 1.41
C GLN A 3 8.96 -16.76 0.51
N ALA A 4 8.79 -15.50 0.87
CA ALA A 4 8.13 -14.53 0.00
C ALA A 4 8.89 -13.21 -0.07
N VAL A 5 8.86 -12.57 -1.23
CA VAL A 5 9.27 -11.18 -1.43
C VAL A 5 8.01 -10.35 -1.70
N LEU A 6 7.75 -9.38 -0.85
CA LEU A 6 6.54 -8.56 -0.88
C LEU A 6 6.85 -7.14 -1.32
N SER A 7 6.05 -6.59 -2.25
CA SER A 7 5.98 -5.15 -2.47
C SER A 7 5.12 -4.53 -1.36
N LEU A 8 5.75 -3.84 -0.41
CA LEU A 8 5.09 -3.19 0.72
C LEU A 8 5.05 -1.68 0.51
N SER A 9 3.90 -1.14 0.11
CA SER A 9 3.74 0.30 -0.08
C SER A 9 3.46 1.06 1.23
N GLY A 10 3.00 0.37 2.29
CA GLY A 10 2.47 1.01 3.51
C GLY A 10 0.99 1.38 3.39
N GLY A 11 0.36 1.06 2.26
CA GLY A 11 -1.08 1.13 2.05
C GLY A 11 -1.81 -0.05 2.69
N MET A 12 -3.12 0.06 2.80
CA MET A 12 -3.99 -0.96 3.40
C MET A 12 -3.82 -2.34 2.74
N ASP A 13 -3.80 -2.40 1.41
CA ASP A 13 -3.84 -3.64 0.65
C ASP A 13 -2.54 -4.45 0.79
N SER A 14 -1.39 -3.80 0.60
CA SER A 14 -0.07 -4.42 0.76
C SER A 14 0.23 -4.80 2.22
N SER A 15 -0.28 -4.02 3.18
CA SER A 15 -0.17 -4.31 4.60
C SER A 15 -1.00 -5.53 4.98
N THR A 16 -2.22 -5.65 4.45
CA THR A 16 -3.04 -6.85 4.63
C THR A 16 -2.39 -8.08 3.99
N LEU A 17 -1.78 -7.93 2.81
CA LEU A 17 -1.04 -9.02 2.17
C LEU A 17 0.16 -9.47 3.01
N LEU A 18 0.84 -8.55 3.69
CA LEU A 18 1.88 -8.89 4.66
C LEU A 18 1.32 -9.80 5.77
N LEU A 19 0.18 -9.42 6.38
CA LEU A 19 -0.48 -10.24 7.39
C LEU A 19 -0.89 -11.60 6.86
N HIS A 20 -1.43 -11.65 5.63
CA HIS A 20 -1.81 -12.89 4.95
C HIS A 20 -0.62 -13.85 4.80
N LEU A 21 0.54 -13.33 4.38
CA LEU A 21 1.75 -14.14 4.26
C LEU A 21 2.22 -14.66 5.62
N LEU A 22 2.23 -13.80 6.65
CA LEU A 22 2.63 -14.20 8.01
C LEU A 22 1.70 -15.28 8.58
N ALA A 23 0.38 -15.12 8.41
CA ALA A 23 -0.62 -16.10 8.84
C ALA A 23 -0.53 -17.45 8.09
N ASN A 24 0.16 -17.49 6.95
CA ASN A 24 0.43 -18.68 6.15
C ASN A 24 1.87 -19.20 6.28
N ASP A 25 2.58 -18.83 7.35
CA ASP A 25 3.93 -19.29 7.72
C ASP A 25 5.04 -18.92 6.71
N TYR A 26 4.90 -17.77 6.02
CA TYR A 26 5.97 -17.26 5.17
C TYR A 26 7.00 -16.49 5.99
N LYS A 27 8.27 -16.70 5.67
CA LYS A 27 9.33 -15.73 5.97
C LYS A 27 9.32 -14.65 4.91
N VAL A 28 9.05 -13.40 5.30
CA VAL A 28 8.83 -12.30 4.38
C VAL A 28 10.04 -11.39 4.30
N THR A 29 10.48 -11.10 3.07
CA THR A 29 11.34 -9.98 2.72
C THR A 29 10.46 -8.91 2.08
N ALA A 30 10.19 -7.82 2.78
CA ALA A 30 9.38 -6.72 2.32
C ALA A 30 10.25 -5.63 1.67
N LEU A 31 9.86 -5.15 0.50
CA LEU A 31 10.51 -4.06 -0.22
C LEU A 31 9.54 -2.90 -0.38
N SER A 32 9.92 -1.73 0.09
CA SER A 32 9.23 -0.46 -0.16
C SER A 32 10.04 0.37 -1.16
N PHE A 33 9.37 1.16 -1.99
CA PHE A 33 10.03 1.93 -3.04
C PHE A 33 9.87 3.43 -2.79
N ASP A 34 10.99 4.14 -2.65
CA ASP A 34 11.06 5.60 -2.65
C ASP A 34 11.39 6.06 -4.07
N TYR A 35 10.37 6.59 -4.76
CA TYR A 35 10.48 7.04 -6.15
C TYR A 35 10.09 8.53 -6.30
N GLY A 36 10.15 9.33 -5.22
CA GLY A 36 9.76 10.73 -5.23
C GLY A 36 8.24 10.95 -5.25
N GLN A 37 7.47 10.01 -4.69
CA GLN A 37 6.02 10.14 -4.56
C GLN A 37 5.62 11.22 -3.57
N LYS A 38 4.55 11.99 -3.88
CA LYS A 38 4.01 13.05 -3.01
C LYS A 38 3.57 12.51 -1.64
N HIS A 39 3.01 11.31 -1.61
CA HIS A 39 2.53 10.63 -0.41
C HIS A 39 3.60 9.78 0.30
N ARG A 40 4.82 10.32 0.43
CA ARG A 40 5.97 9.62 1.07
C ARG A 40 5.71 9.15 2.49
N ILE A 41 4.66 9.66 3.15
CA ILE A 41 4.22 9.16 4.47
C ILE A 41 3.98 7.65 4.47
N GLU A 42 3.63 7.06 3.34
CA GLU A 42 3.43 5.60 3.23
C GLU A 42 4.70 4.81 3.57
N LEU A 43 5.88 5.33 3.25
CA LEU A 43 7.16 4.70 3.61
C LEU A 43 7.37 4.67 5.13
N THR A 44 7.01 5.77 5.80
CA THR A 44 7.04 5.84 7.26
C THR A 44 6.06 4.83 7.86
N ARG A 45 4.85 4.74 7.30
CA ARG A 45 3.83 3.79 7.73
C ARG A 45 4.27 2.34 7.54
N ALA A 46 4.93 2.04 6.41
CA ALA A 46 5.50 0.70 6.18
C ALA A 46 6.55 0.34 7.26
N CYS A 47 7.44 1.27 7.63
CA CYS A 47 8.41 1.06 8.71
C CYS A 47 7.70 0.85 10.06
N GLU A 48 6.79 1.76 10.46
CA GLU A 48 6.04 1.68 11.70
C GLU A 48 5.26 0.35 11.85
N LEU A 49 4.67 -0.13 10.73
CA LEU A 49 3.96 -1.40 10.71
C LEU A 49 4.93 -2.58 10.89
N VAL A 50 6.04 -2.60 10.16
CA VAL A 50 7.02 -3.69 10.28
C VAL A 50 7.63 -3.73 11.67
N ASP A 51 7.96 -2.58 12.26
CA ASP A 51 8.49 -2.47 13.62
C ASP A 51 7.47 -3.04 14.62
N TYR A 52 6.21 -2.61 14.54
CA TYR A 52 5.13 -3.14 15.38
C TYR A 52 4.96 -4.65 15.24
N LEU A 53 4.97 -5.19 14.02
CA LEU A 53 4.83 -6.62 13.79
C LEU A 53 6.04 -7.40 14.33
N ASN A 54 7.26 -6.90 14.16
CA ASN A 54 8.47 -7.52 14.68
C ASN A 54 8.52 -7.49 16.22
N GLU A 55 8.04 -6.42 16.86
CA GLU A 55 7.84 -6.35 18.30
C GLU A 55 6.81 -7.38 18.81
N ASN A 56 5.87 -7.79 17.95
CA ASN A 56 4.89 -8.84 18.19
C ASN A 56 5.33 -10.21 17.63
N ASN A 57 6.63 -10.50 17.67
CA ASN A 57 7.26 -11.76 17.31
C ASN A 57 7.11 -12.20 15.84
N GLN A 58 6.79 -11.29 14.94
CA GLN A 58 6.91 -11.56 13.51
C GLN A 58 8.36 -11.28 13.06
N ASN A 59 8.86 -12.08 12.12
CA ASN A 59 10.26 -11.95 11.66
C ASN A 59 10.28 -11.48 10.20
N ILE A 60 10.15 -10.18 10.00
CA ILE A 60 10.09 -9.52 8.70
C ILE A 60 11.42 -8.81 8.45
N THR A 61 12.04 -9.07 7.30
CA THR A 61 13.14 -8.25 6.79
C THR A 61 12.54 -7.15 5.92
N HIS A 62 12.82 -5.88 6.19
CA HIS A 62 12.30 -4.75 5.41
C HIS A 62 13.43 -3.88 4.86
N GLN A 63 13.30 -3.46 3.61
CA GLN A 63 14.24 -2.53 2.97
C GLN A 63 13.48 -1.49 2.13
N ILE A 64 13.96 -0.25 2.17
CA ILE A 64 13.49 0.84 1.29
C ILE A 64 14.48 0.94 0.12
N ILE A 65 13.97 0.75 -1.10
CA ILE A 65 14.72 0.88 -2.34
C ILE A 65 14.51 2.29 -2.89
N LYS A 66 15.59 3.05 -3.02
CA LYS A 66 15.56 4.40 -3.60
C LYS A 66 15.74 4.34 -5.10
N LEU A 67 14.85 4.99 -5.82
CA LEU A 67 14.89 5.13 -7.29
C LEU A 67 15.21 6.58 -7.68
N ASP A 68 16.26 7.13 -7.08
CA ASP A 68 16.68 8.51 -7.27
C ASP A 68 16.99 8.81 -8.75
N GLY A 69 16.59 9.98 -9.23
CA GLY A 69 16.86 10.49 -10.57
C GLY A 69 16.02 9.90 -11.70
N LEU A 70 15.40 8.73 -11.53
CA LEU A 70 14.53 8.16 -12.57
C LEU A 70 13.20 8.91 -12.63
N MET A 71 12.61 9.21 -11.49
CA MET A 71 11.27 9.79 -11.40
C MET A 71 11.20 11.24 -11.84
N GLU A 72 12.31 11.96 -11.81
CA GLU A 72 12.41 13.32 -12.38
C GLU A 72 12.15 13.35 -13.90
N LEU A 73 12.30 12.20 -14.56
CA LEU A 73 12.08 12.02 -16.01
C LEU A 73 10.66 11.57 -16.34
N LEU A 74 9.84 11.24 -15.32
CA LEU A 74 8.49 10.72 -15.50
C LEU A 74 7.45 11.77 -15.13
N ASN A 75 6.40 11.85 -15.95
CA ASN A 75 5.28 12.77 -15.74
C ASN A 75 4.09 12.03 -15.11
N SER A 76 3.68 12.44 -13.91
CA SER A 76 2.48 11.94 -13.23
C SER A 76 2.09 12.87 -12.08
N ASN A 77 0.79 12.95 -11.79
CA ASN A 77 0.28 13.72 -10.65
C ASN A 77 0.65 13.11 -9.27
N LEU A 78 1.16 11.89 -9.24
CA LEU A 78 1.59 11.23 -7.99
C LEU A 78 3.07 11.47 -7.63
N VAL A 79 3.88 12.07 -8.51
CA VAL A 79 5.29 12.38 -8.24
C VAL A 79 5.49 13.85 -7.89
N GLU A 80 6.60 14.16 -7.22
CA GLU A 80 6.98 15.55 -6.92
C GLU A 80 7.13 16.34 -8.22
N GLY A 81 6.54 17.55 -8.26
CA GLY A 81 6.51 18.40 -9.46
C GLY A 81 5.34 18.16 -10.42
N GLY A 82 4.54 17.11 -10.25
CA GLY A 82 3.31 16.90 -11.01
C GLY A 82 2.14 17.79 -10.55
N ASP A 83 1.07 17.85 -11.35
CA ASP A 83 -0.15 18.59 -11.04
C ASP A 83 -0.90 18.06 -9.82
N GLU A 84 -2.01 18.69 -9.42
CA GLU A 84 -2.81 18.24 -8.28
C GLU A 84 -3.39 16.83 -8.48
N VAL A 85 -3.41 16.04 -7.40
CA VAL A 85 -4.04 14.72 -7.40
C VAL A 85 -5.57 14.91 -7.51
N PRO A 86 -6.24 14.26 -8.48
CA PRO A 86 -7.68 14.42 -8.65
C PRO A 86 -8.47 13.90 -7.45
N GLU A 87 -9.65 14.52 -7.23
CA GLU A 87 -10.66 14.08 -6.25
C GLU A 87 -11.81 13.38 -6.98
N GLY A 88 -12.60 12.56 -6.29
CA GLY A 88 -13.78 11.90 -6.84
C GLY A 88 -13.72 10.38 -6.77
N HIS A 89 -14.47 9.70 -7.65
CA HIS A 89 -14.53 8.25 -7.68
C HIS A 89 -13.45 7.67 -8.61
N TYR A 90 -12.99 6.47 -8.29
CA TYR A 90 -11.89 5.78 -8.99
C TYR A 90 -12.18 5.49 -10.49
N GLU A 91 -13.43 5.47 -10.90
CA GLU A 91 -13.85 5.22 -12.31
C GLU A 91 -13.83 6.47 -13.20
N GLU A 92 -13.48 7.65 -12.68
CA GLU A 92 -13.43 8.88 -13.46
C GLU A 92 -12.22 8.92 -14.40
N GLU A 93 -12.39 9.50 -15.61
CA GLU A 93 -11.33 9.54 -16.64
C GLU A 93 -10.06 10.30 -16.20
N ASN A 94 -10.20 11.29 -15.32
CA ASN A 94 -9.09 12.07 -14.77
C ASN A 94 -8.15 11.26 -13.87
N MET A 95 -8.56 10.06 -13.43
CA MET A 95 -7.71 9.16 -12.65
C MET A 95 -6.51 8.62 -13.43
N LYS A 96 -6.55 8.66 -14.78
CA LYS A 96 -5.41 8.28 -15.62
C LYS A 96 -4.18 9.17 -15.40
N ASP A 97 -4.36 10.40 -14.95
CA ASP A 97 -3.27 11.34 -14.64
C ASP A 97 -2.47 10.92 -13.39
N THR A 98 -3.00 9.98 -12.60
CA THR A 98 -2.29 9.36 -11.47
C THR A 98 -1.37 8.21 -11.89
N VAL A 99 -1.40 7.77 -13.13
CA VAL A 99 -0.55 6.68 -13.62
C VAL A 99 0.89 7.17 -13.73
N VAL A 100 1.80 6.54 -12.98
CA VAL A 100 3.25 6.70 -13.19
C VAL A 100 3.69 5.68 -14.24
N PRO A 101 4.20 6.15 -15.40
CA PRO A 101 4.51 5.25 -16.52
C PRO A 101 5.40 4.07 -16.11
N ASN A 102 4.94 2.84 -16.37
CA ASN A 102 5.67 1.58 -16.17
C ASN A 102 6.13 1.31 -14.71
N ARG A 103 5.57 2.00 -13.72
CA ARG A 103 6.00 1.93 -12.31
C ARG A 103 5.93 0.50 -11.76
N ASN A 104 4.80 -0.17 -11.92
CA ASN A 104 4.62 -1.52 -11.36
C ASN A 104 5.52 -2.55 -12.04
N LYS A 105 5.85 -2.36 -13.33
CA LYS A 105 6.84 -3.21 -14.03
C LYS A 105 8.25 -3.00 -13.47
N MET A 106 8.65 -1.76 -13.20
CA MET A 106 9.96 -1.48 -12.59
C MET A 106 10.07 -2.13 -11.20
N PHE A 107 9.04 -1.98 -10.37
CA PHE A 107 9.00 -2.63 -9.06
C PHE A 107 9.03 -4.16 -9.19
N SER A 108 8.22 -4.72 -10.09
CA SER A 108 8.22 -6.16 -10.38
C SER A 108 9.60 -6.67 -10.77
N SER A 109 10.32 -5.96 -11.63
CA SER A 109 11.67 -6.37 -12.07
C SER A 109 12.69 -6.41 -10.92
N ILE A 110 12.62 -5.44 -9.99
CA ILE A 110 13.49 -5.43 -8.80
C ILE A 110 13.10 -6.59 -7.85
N ILE A 111 11.82 -6.79 -7.62
CA ILE A 111 11.31 -7.86 -6.76
C ILE A 111 11.66 -9.22 -7.32
N GLN A 112 11.55 -9.42 -8.65
CA GLN A 112 11.96 -10.62 -9.35
C GLN A 112 13.45 -10.94 -9.14
N ALA A 113 14.31 -9.92 -9.27
CA ALA A 113 15.76 -10.09 -9.07
C ALA A 113 16.09 -10.48 -7.62
N VAL A 114 15.44 -9.85 -6.63
CA VAL A 114 15.63 -10.18 -5.21
C VAL A 114 15.10 -11.59 -4.90
N ALA A 115 13.92 -11.94 -5.42
CA ALA A 115 13.32 -13.27 -5.23
C ALA A 115 14.20 -14.37 -5.81
N LEU A 116 14.71 -14.21 -7.02
CA LEU A 116 15.60 -15.17 -7.67
C LEU A 116 16.95 -15.29 -6.93
N SER A 117 17.50 -14.19 -6.45
CA SER A 117 18.71 -14.19 -5.63
C SER A 117 18.53 -15.01 -4.34
N ILE A 118 17.41 -14.80 -3.64
CA ILE A 118 17.07 -15.58 -2.43
C ILE A 118 16.85 -17.06 -2.79
N ALA A 119 16.15 -17.34 -3.89
CA ALA A 119 15.88 -18.70 -4.35
C ALA A 119 17.17 -19.49 -4.63
N ASN A 120 18.14 -18.86 -5.28
CA ASN A 120 19.42 -19.46 -5.62
C ASN A 120 20.33 -19.60 -4.41
N GLU A 121 20.39 -18.57 -3.53
CA GLU A 121 21.20 -18.62 -2.30
C GLU A 121 20.73 -19.74 -1.36
N LYS A 122 19.41 -19.93 -1.22
CA LYS A 122 18.83 -20.88 -0.27
C LYS A 122 18.42 -22.20 -0.88
N ASP A 123 18.59 -22.35 -2.18
CA ASP A 123 18.09 -23.50 -2.99
C ASP A 123 16.64 -23.88 -2.66
N CYS A 124 15.74 -22.89 -2.78
CA CYS A 124 14.33 -23.03 -2.45
C CYS A 124 13.42 -22.29 -3.43
N LYS A 125 12.12 -22.55 -3.38
CA LYS A 125 11.13 -21.73 -4.08
C LYS A 125 10.83 -20.46 -3.29
N VAL A 126 10.62 -19.36 -4.03
CA VAL A 126 10.27 -18.05 -3.47
C VAL A 126 9.03 -17.51 -4.19
N GLU A 127 8.08 -17.00 -3.44
CA GLU A 127 6.88 -16.37 -4.00
C GLU A 127 7.01 -14.84 -3.98
N ILE A 128 6.64 -14.21 -5.08
CA ILE A 128 6.49 -12.77 -5.19
C ILE A 128 5.05 -12.41 -4.85
N ALA A 129 4.85 -11.52 -3.89
CA ALA A 129 3.54 -11.07 -3.46
C ALA A 129 3.33 -9.59 -3.79
N MET A 130 2.20 -9.28 -4.46
CA MET A 130 1.79 -7.92 -4.79
C MET A 130 0.33 -7.71 -4.41
N GLY A 131 0.05 -6.62 -3.68
CA GLY A 131 -1.29 -6.27 -3.18
C GLY A 131 -2.18 -5.63 -4.23
N ILE A 132 -2.34 -6.29 -5.37
CA ILE A 132 -3.18 -5.86 -6.49
C ILE A 132 -4.60 -6.39 -6.27
N HIS A 133 -5.61 -5.56 -6.50
CA HIS A 133 -7.02 -5.92 -6.34
C HIS A 133 -7.89 -5.55 -7.54
N ALA A 134 -9.16 -5.98 -7.53
CA ALA A 134 -10.06 -5.83 -8.66
C ALA A 134 -10.35 -4.37 -9.04
N GLY A 135 -10.38 -3.44 -8.06
CA GLY A 135 -10.60 -2.01 -8.29
C GLY A 135 -9.50 -1.35 -9.12
N ASP A 136 -8.27 -1.85 -9.06
CA ASP A 136 -7.14 -1.30 -9.81
C ASP A 136 -7.23 -1.55 -11.32
N HIS A 137 -7.94 -2.58 -11.77
CA HIS A 137 -7.91 -3.07 -13.14
C HIS A 137 -8.46 -2.08 -14.19
N SER A 138 -9.33 -1.19 -13.79
CA SER A 138 -9.93 -0.19 -14.68
C SER A 138 -8.95 0.91 -15.06
N ILE A 139 -8.07 1.29 -14.12
CA ILE A 139 -7.15 2.42 -14.26
C ILE A 139 -5.74 1.97 -14.60
N TYR A 140 -5.29 0.89 -13.96
CA TYR A 140 -3.91 0.39 -14.08
C TYR A 140 -3.87 -0.91 -14.90
N PRO A 141 -3.57 -0.84 -16.22
CA PRO A 141 -3.49 -2.04 -17.06
C PRO A 141 -2.45 -3.05 -16.55
N ASP A 142 -1.39 -2.58 -15.89
CA ASP A 142 -0.33 -3.39 -15.30
C ASP A 142 -0.72 -4.10 -13.98
N CYS A 143 -1.97 -3.89 -13.52
CA CYS A 143 -2.58 -4.66 -12.43
C CYS A 143 -3.43 -5.85 -12.92
N ARG A 144 -3.61 -6.03 -14.23
CA ARG A 144 -4.44 -7.11 -14.80
C ARG A 144 -3.68 -8.44 -14.86
N GLN A 145 -4.45 -9.54 -14.86
CA GLN A 145 -3.87 -10.89 -14.94
C GLN A 145 -3.02 -11.07 -16.21
N GLU A 146 -3.50 -10.60 -17.36
CA GLU A 146 -2.80 -10.72 -18.64
C GLU A 146 -1.43 -10.07 -18.62
N PHE A 147 -1.30 -8.93 -17.95
CA PHE A 147 -0.02 -8.27 -17.77
C PHE A 147 0.90 -9.09 -16.85
N ARG A 148 0.36 -9.62 -15.75
CA ARG A 148 1.15 -10.47 -14.83
C ARG A 148 1.69 -11.72 -15.50
N ASP A 149 0.85 -12.37 -16.33
CA ASP A 149 1.25 -13.56 -17.07
C ASP A 149 2.37 -13.23 -18.07
N ALA A 150 2.21 -12.16 -18.85
CA ALA A 150 3.25 -11.71 -19.80
C ALA A 150 4.55 -11.27 -19.10
N ASP A 151 4.46 -10.60 -17.94
CA ASP A 151 5.62 -10.23 -17.13
C ASP A 151 6.36 -11.44 -16.60
N TYR A 152 5.63 -12.46 -16.16
CA TYR A 152 6.20 -13.70 -15.66
C TYR A 152 6.85 -14.53 -16.79
N GLU A 153 6.20 -14.67 -17.94
CA GLU A 153 6.80 -15.32 -19.11
C GLU A 153 8.11 -14.64 -19.53
N ALA A 154 8.12 -13.30 -19.60
CA ALA A 154 9.35 -12.56 -19.90
C ALA A 154 10.46 -12.80 -18.86
N PHE A 155 10.10 -12.93 -17.59
CA PHE A 155 11.04 -13.26 -16.52
C PHE A 155 11.60 -14.68 -16.67
N LEU A 156 10.77 -15.66 -16.98
CA LEU A 156 11.20 -17.06 -17.20
C LEU A 156 12.17 -17.18 -18.38
N GLU A 157 11.84 -16.55 -19.52
CA GLU A 157 12.68 -16.55 -20.70
C GLU A 157 14.04 -15.84 -20.52
N GLY A 158 14.06 -14.84 -19.62
CA GLY A 158 15.23 -13.99 -19.38
C GLY A 158 16.18 -14.47 -18.28
N ASN A 159 15.84 -15.53 -17.52
CA ASN A 159 16.60 -15.93 -16.34
C ASN A 159 16.78 -17.43 -16.20
N TRP A 160 18.04 -17.87 -15.91
CA TRP A 160 18.28 -19.23 -15.43
C TRP A 160 17.57 -19.43 -14.08
N ASP A 161 17.04 -20.63 -13.84
CA ASP A 161 16.34 -21.00 -12.61
C ASP A 161 15.10 -20.11 -12.28
N GLY A 162 14.54 -19.42 -13.27
CA GLY A 162 13.35 -18.56 -13.09
C GLY A 162 12.15 -19.32 -12.54
N ASP A 163 12.03 -20.62 -12.80
CA ASP A 163 10.97 -21.51 -12.30
C ASP A 163 11.00 -21.71 -10.77
N LYS A 164 12.09 -21.32 -10.09
CA LYS A 164 12.14 -21.25 -8.62
C LYS A 164 11.30 -20.11 -8.04
N VAL A 165 10.90 -19.12 -8.87
CA VAL A 165 10.13 -17.94 -8.46
C VAL A 165 8.72 -18.04 -9.04
N THR A 166 7.70 -17.80 -8.19
CA THR A 166 6.30 -17.79 -8.59
C THR A 166 5.59 -16.56 -8.03
N TYR A 167 4.36 -16.29 -8.49
CA TYR A 167 3.56 -15.15 -7.99
C TYR A 167 2.41 -15.60 -7.11
N ILE A 168 2.11 -14.79 -6.10
CA ILE A 168 0.91 -14.89 -5.28
C ILE A 168 0.15 -13.55 -5.30
N THR A 169 -1.09 -13.56 -5.78
CA THR A 169 -1.96 -12.39 -5.90
C THR A 169 -3.36 -12.72 -5.36
N PRO A 170 -3.52 -12.93 -4.05
CA PRO A 170 -4.76 -13.46 -3.47
C PRO A 170 -5.94 -12.50 -3.62
N TYR A 171 -5.67 -11.20 -3.82
CA TYR A 171 -6.68 -10.14 -3.88
C TYR A 171 -7.10 -9.75 -5.29
N LEU A 172 -6.53 -10.37 -6.33
CA LEU A 172 -6.74 -9.98 -7.72
C LEU A 172 -8.22 -9.91 -8.15
N LYS A 173 -9.09 -10.69 -7.51
CA LYS A 173 -10.55 -10.77 -7.80
C LYS A 173 -11.42 -10.27 -6.66
N THR A 174 -10.87 -9.60 -5.68
CA THR A 174 -11.63 -9.08 -4.54
C THR A 174 -11.58 -7.55 -4.47
N ASP A 175 -12.48 -6.95 -3.70
CA ASP A 175 -12.48 -5.52 -3.39
C ASP A 175 -11.77 -5.24 -2.05
N LYS A 176 -11.63 -3.96 -1.70
CA LYS A 176 -11.00 -3.56 -0.43
C LYS A 176 -11.75 -4.07 0.81
N TYR A 177 -13.06 -4.32 0.71
CA TYR A 177 -13.81 -4.94 1.80
C TYR A 177 -13.38 -6.40 2.03
N GLY A 178 -13.21 -7.17 0.96
CA GLY A 178 -12.69 -8.54 1.06
C GLY A 178 -11.27 -8.59 1.61
N ILE A 179 -10.42 -7.62 1.22
CA ILE A 179 -9.06 -7.45 1.77
C ILE A 179 -9.13 -7.21 3.28
N LEU A 180 -9.94 -6.25 3.75
CA LEU A 180 -10.09 -5.97 5.19
C LEU A 180 -10.60 -7.19 5.99
N LYS A 181 -11.53 -7.96 5.42
CA LYS A 181 -12.01 -9.20 6.06
C LYS A 181 -10.92 -10.26 6.20
N ASP A 182 -10.02 -10.36 5.24
CA ASP A 182 -8.87 -11.23 5.34
C ASP A 182 -7.91 -10.73 6.42
N GLY A 183 -7.66 -9.42 6.45
CA GLY A 183 -6.85 -8.79 7.48
C GLY A 183 -7.38 -8.99 8.91
N GLU A 184 -8.70 -8.91 9.11
CA GLU A 184 -9.33 -9.18 10.41
C GLU A 184 -9.06 -10.61 10.87
N LYS A 185 -9.20 -11.60 9.98
CA LYS A 185 -8.88 -13.01 10.27
C LYS A 185 -7.39 -13.23 10.54
N CYS A 186 -6.52 -12.58 9.75
CA CYS A 186 -5.08 -12.68 9.93
C CYS A 186 -4.64 -12.09 11.28
N CYS A 187 -5.19 -10.92 11.65
CA CYS A 187 -4.92 -10.31 12.97
C CYS A 187 -5.35 -11.22 14.11
N GLU A 188 -6.55 -11.82 14.03
CA GLU A 188 -7.04 -12.79 15.00
C GLU A 188 -6.10 -14.02 15.10
N TYR A 189 -5.71 -14.60 13.97
CA TYR A 189 -4.81 -15.76 13.91
C TYR A 189 -3.42 -15.45 14.50
N LEU A 190 -2.86 -14.27 14.18
CA LEU A 190 -1.53 -13.85 14.66
C LEU A 190 -1.56 -13.29 16.08
N GLY A 191 -2.74 -13.09 16.69
CA GLY A 191 -2.90 -12.53 18.02
C GLY A 191 -2.49 -11.05 18.13
N ILE A 192 -2.66 -10.27 17.06
CA ILE A 192 -2.32 -8.85 16.99
C ILE A 192 -3.57 -7.97 16.87
N ASP A 193 -3.46 -6.72 17.33
CA ASP A 193 -4.59 -5.80 17.32
C ASP A 193 -4.83 -5.21 15.92
N PHE A 194 -6.04 -5.38 15.41
CA PHE A 194 -6.45 -4.90 14.09
C PHE A 194 -6.35 -3.37 13.97
N ASP A 195 -6.81 -2.62 14.97
CA ASP A 195 -6.82 -1.16 14.91
C ASP A 195 -5.39 -0.61 14.96
N GLU A 196 -4.50 -1.20 15.74
CA GLU A 196 -3.09 -0.82 15.77
C GLU A 196 -2.37 -1.10 14.46
N VAL A 197 -2.71 -2.18 13.74
CA VAL A 197 -2.20 -2.45 12.40
C VAL A 197 -2.68 -1.39 11.42
N TYR A 198 -4.01 -1.22 11.28
CA TYR A 198 -4.56 -0.36 10.23
C TYR A 198 -4.37 1.13 10.49
N LYS A 199 -4.16 1.55 11.74
CA LYS A 199 -3.71 2.89 12.10
C LYS A 199 -2.32 3.23 11.53
N LYS A 200 -1.47 2.21 11.32
CA LYS A 200 -0.14 2.31 10.72
C LYS A 200 -0.14 2.10 9.20
N THR A 201 -1.26 2.36 8.53
CA THR A 201 -1.35 2.30 7.07
C THR A 201 -1.76 3.65 6.50
N ASN A 202 -1.36 3.95 5.26
CA ASN A 202 -1.81 5.13 4.52
C ASN A 202 -2.31 4.74 3.15
N THR A 203 -3.54 5.15 2.83
CA THR A 203 -4.13 4.97 1.48
C THR A 203 -4.36 6.31 0.79
N SER A 204 -4.26 7.42 1.55
CA SER A 204 -4.46 8.77 1.04
C SER A 204 -3.34 9.19 0.08
N TYR A 205 -3.71 9.61 -1.12
CA TYR A 205 -2.79 10.25 -2.07
C TYR A 205 -2.62 11.76 -1.81
N LYS A 206 -3.46 12.33 -0.93
CA LYS A 206 -3.42 13.74 -0.49
C LYS A 206 -3.26 13.83 1.03
N PRO A 207 -2.13 13.38 1.61
CA PRO A 207 -1.94 13.49 3.05
C PRO A 207 -2.00 14.95 3.49
N ILE A 208 -2.71 15.23 4.58
CA ILE A 208 -2.92 16.59 5.10
C ILE A 208 -2.05 16.77 6.34
N TRP A 209 -1.26 17.84 6.34
CA TRP A 209 -0.35 18.17 7.43
C TRP A 209 -0.88 19.35 8.22
N HIS A 210 -1.17 19.13 9.51
CA HIS A 210 -1.54 20.20 10.43
C HIS A 210 -0.48 20.38 11.51
N PRO A 211 -0.28 21.62 12.00
CA PRO A 211 0.55 21.86 13.16
C PRO A 211 0.07 21.01 14.34
N TRP A 212 0.99 20.33 15.00
CA TRP A 212 0.68 19.54 16.18
C TRP A 212 1.06 20.32 17.43
N GLU A 213 0.09 20.59 18.31
CA GLU A 213 0.28 21.23 19.61
C GLU A 213 0.66 20.21 20.70
N GLY A 214 1.55 19.28 20.39
CA GLY A 214 2.04 18.27 21.34
C GLY A 214 3.39 18.64 21.92
N TYR A 215 3.54 18.48 23.22
CA TYR A 215 4.82 18.64 23.92
C TYR A 215 5.74 17.46 23.62
N MET A 216 6.92 17.70 23.05
CA MET A 216 7.97 16.69 22.91
C MET A 216 9.05 16.97 23.96
N GLU A 217 9.23 16.06 24.92
CA GLU A 217 10.41 16.02 25.77
C GLU A 217 11.59 15.40 25.01
N GLY A 218 12.68 16.17 24.77
CA GLY A 218 13.93 15.66 24.20
C GLY A 218 14.66 16.65 23.28
N GLU A 219 15.99 16.61 23.27
CA GLU A 219 16.88 17.60 22.63
C GLU A 219 17.03 17.50 21.10
N HIS A 220 16.33 16.60 20.39
CA HIS A 220 16.39 16.48 18.93
C HIS A 220 15.12 16.98 18.25
N LYS A 221 15.05 18.30 18.07
CA LYS A 221 14.00 18.97 17.30
C LYS A 221 14.26 18.81 15.80
N VAL A 222 13.69 17.80 15.17
CA VAL A 222 13.59 17.71 13.70
C VAL A 222 12.30 18.39 13.26
N PHE A 223 12.33 19.16 12.16
CA PHE A 223 11.20 19.95 11.66
C PHE A 223 9.89 19.14 11.43
N ALA A 224 10.01 17.83 11.21
CA ALA A 224 8.90 16.90 11.13
C ALA A 224 8.12 16.68 12.45
N ALA A 225 8.67 17.06 13.60
CA ALA A 225 8.03 16.93 14.92
C ALA A 225 6.92 17.96 15.18
N PHE A 226 6.73 18.94 14.29
CA PHE A 226 5.75 20.02 14.47
C PHE A 226 4.47 19.84 13.64
N HIS A 227 4.36 18.79 12.84
CA HIS A 227 3.18 18.55 12.01
C HIS A 227 2.75 17.09 12.12
N LYS A 228 1.48 16.89 12.41
CA LYS A 228 0.84 15.56 12.36
C LYS A 228 0.25 15.35 10.97
N CYS A 229 0.46 14.15 10.44
CA CYS A 229 -0.10 13.75 9.15
C CYS A 229 -1.44 13.06 9.35
N TYR A 230 -2.44 13.48 8.59
CA TYR A 230 -3.78 12.93 8.53
C TYR A 230 -4.09 12.42 7.12
N SER A 231 -4.99 11.44 7.03
CA SER A 231 -5.55 11.06 5.73
C SER A 231 -6.60 12.09 5.29
N ASP A 232 -6.65 12.36 3.97
CA ASP A 232 -7.83 12.98 3.39
C ASP A 232 -8.98 11.96 3.28
N TYR A 233 -10.18 12.42 2.95
CA TYR A 233 -11.36 11.55 2.74
C TYR A 233 -12.08 11.84 1.42
N LYS A 234 -11.43 12.59 0.51
CA LYS A 234 -12.00 13.04 -0.76
C LYS A 234 -11.32 12.43 -1.98
N SER A 235 -10.04 12.08 -1.90
CA SER A 235 -9.35 11.38 -2.98
C SER A 235 -9.95 10.00 -3.18
N ALA A 236 -9.93 9.50 -4.42
CA ALA A 236 -10.56 8.24 -4.80
C ALA A 236 -10.08 7.06 -3.94
N SER A 237 -8.79 6.99 -3.67
CA SER A 237 -8.18 5.95 -2.82
C SER A 237 -8.68 6.00 -1.36
N SER A 238 -8.89 7.21 -0.82
CA SER A 238 -9.45 7.41 0.52
C SER A 238 -10.95 7.07 0.57
N VAL A 239 -11.71 7.45 -0.44
CA VAL A 239 -13.14 7.10 -0.57
C VAL A 239 -13.33 5.58 -0.57
N GLU A 240 -12.56 4.87 -1.38
CA GLU A 240 -12.61 3.41 -1.48
C GLU A 240 -12.23 2.71 -0.16
N ARG A 241 -11.23 3.24 0.55
CA ARG A 241 -10.87 2.78 1.90
C ARG A 241 -12.01 2.96 2.89
N VAL A 242 -12.60 4.15 2.94
CA VAL A 242 -13.72 4.45 3.84
C VAL A 242 -14.93 3.58 3.52
N GLU A 243 -15.25 3.37 2.25
CA GLU A 243 -16.31 2.46 1.82
C GLU A 243 -16.10 1.04 2.37
N ALA A 244 -14.86 0.53 2.28
CA ALA A 244 -14.53 -0.79 2.80
C ALA A 244 -14.75 -0.90 4.32
N PHE A 245 -14.35 0.12 5.10
CA PHE A 245 -14.62 0.16 6.55
C PHE A 245 -16.11 0.31 6.87
N LEU A 246 -16.88 1.06 6.06
CA LEU A 246 -18.34 1.14 6.20
C LEU A 246 -18.99 -0.22 5.98
N LYS A 247 -18.58 -0.97 4.95
CA LYS A 247 -19.04 -2.34 4.68
C LYS A 247 -18.64 -3.31 5.78
N LEU A 248 -17.47 -3.12 6.40
CA LEU A 248 -17.00 -3.93 7.54
C LEU A 248 -17.78 -3.63 8.81
N GLY A 249 -18.49 -2.49 8.87
CA GLY A 249 -19.31 -2.10 10.01
C GLY A 249 -18.55 -1.53 11.19
N ARG A 250 -17.31 -1.05 10.99
CA ARG A 250 -16.48 -0.45 12.04
C ARG A 250 -15.83 0.86 11.56
N PRO A 251 -15.46 1.78 12.48
CA PRO A 251 -14.70 2.96 12.13
C PRO A 251 -13.31 2.59 11.58
N ASP A 252 -12.80 3.41 10.64
CA ASP A 252 -11.40 3.34 10.25
C ASP A 252 -10.52 3.90 11.38
N PRO A 253 -9.46 3.21 11.81
CA PRO A 253 -8.61 3.65 12.89
C PRO A 253 -7.63 4.79 12.51
N VAL A 254 -7.51 5.15 11.22
CA VAL A 254 -6.71 6.33 10.85
C VAL A 254 -7.45 7.63 11.17
N GLU A 255 -6.69 8.68 11.39
CA GLU A 255 -7.23 10.00 11.62
C GLU A 255 -7.36 10.77 10.32
N TYR A 256 -8.46 11.47 10.16
CA TYR A 256 -8.81 12.25 8.98
C TYR A 256 -8.78 13.75 9.25
N ALA A 257 -8.45 14.53 8.23
CA ALA A 257 -8.54 15.99 8.27
C ALA A 257 -9.03 16.59 6.96
N ASN A 258 -9.39 17.86 6.99
CA ASN A 258 -9.55 18.73 5.85
C ASN A 258 -8.66 19.98 6.03
N GLU A 259 -8.81 20.99 5.21
CA GLU A 259 -8.03 22.23 5.27
C GLU A 259 -8.25 23.01 6.58
N GLU A 260 -9.40 22.84 7.24
CA GLU A 260 -9.76 23.50 8.49
C GLU A 260 -9.20 22.77 9.73
N GLY A 261 -8.83 21.50 9.60
CA GLY A 261 -8.28 20.68 10.69
C GLY A 261 -8.83 19.26 10.76
N PRO A 262 -8.55 18.56 11.87
CA PRO A 262 -9.01 17.19 12.10
C PRO A 262 -10.53 17.07 12.06
N VAL A 263 -11.05 16.02 11.44
CA VAL A 263 -12.47 15.73 11.36
C VAL A 263 -12.82 14.38 12.00
N SER A 264 -14.02 14.28 12.56
CA SER A 264 -14.50 13.02 13.14
C SER A 264 -14.90 12.01 12.07
N TRP A 265 -14.86 10.72 12.42
CA TRP A 265 -15.38 9.64 11.57
C TRP A 265 -16.81 9.90 11.08
N GLY A 266 -17.66 10.53 11.87
CA GLY A 266 -19.03 10.86 11.47
C GLY A 266 -19.12 11.82 10.28
N VAL A 267 -18.18 12.76 10.16
CA VAL A 267 -18.07 13.68 9.01
C VAL A 267 -17.61 12.91 7.77
N VAL A 268 -16.55 12.11 7.90
CA VAL A 268 -15.99 11.27 6.84
C VAL A 268 -17.05 10.31 6.28
N LYS A 269 -17.73 9.57 7.17
CA LYS A 269 -18.82 8.66 6.84
C LYS A 269 -19.92 9.35 6.04
N LYS A 270 -20.42 10.49 6.52
CA LYS A 270 -21.47 11.25 5.81
C LYS A 270 -21.07 11.67 4.41
N HIS A 271 -19.82 12.10 4.24
CA HIS A 271 -19.30 12.52 2.94
C HIS A 271 -19.30 11.35 1.97
N VAL A 272 -18.71 10.23 2.35
CA VAL A 272 -18.57 9.06 1.48
C VAL A 272 -19.93 8.41 1.20
N GLU A 273 -20.82 8.27 2.20
CA GLU A 273 -22.18 7.77 1.97
C GLU A 273 -23.00 8.62 0.99
N LYS A 274 -22.79 9.96 1.00
CA LYS A 274 -23.41 10.85 0.02
C LYS A 274 -22.86 10.59 -1.38
N LEU A 275 -21.56 10.52 -1.51
CA LEU A 275 -20.85 10.30 -2.77
C LEU A 275 -21.28 8.96 -3.40
N LEU A 276 -21.28 7.87 -2.64
CA LEU A 276 -21.72 6.55 -3.11
C LEU A 276 -23.18 6.52 -3.59
N LYS A 277 -24.08 7.29 -2.95
CA LYS A 277 -25.47 7.43 -3.40
C LYS A 277 -25.60 8.20 -4.73
N GLU A 278 -24.70 9.10 -5.02
CA GLU A 278 -24.66 9.85 -6.29
C GLU A 278 -24.19 8.96 -7.44
N TYR A 279 -23.24 8.06 -7.20
CA TYR A 279 -22.73 7.09 -8.19
C TYR A 279 -23.61 5.85 -8.38
N SER A 280 -24.49 5.53 -7.44
CA SER A 280 -25.41 4.38 -7.55
C SER A 280 -26.68 4.70 -8.35
N LYS A 281 -26.80 5.91 -8.92
CA LYS A 281 -27.91 6.36 -9.79
C LYS A 281 -27.50 6.31 -11.26
#